data_dc180ff0c66ddff5ad2f4837c470a861
#
_entry.id   dc180ff0c66ddff5ad2f4837c470a861
#
_cell.length_a   1.000
_cell.length_b   1.000
_cell.length_c   1.000
_cell.angle_alpha   90.00
_cell.angle_beta   90.00
_cell.angle_gamma   90.00
#
_symmetry.space_group_name_H-M   'P 1'
#
loop_
_entity.id
_entity.type
_entity.pdbx_description
1 polymer ?
#
loop_
_entity_poly.entity_id
_entity_poly.type
_entity_poly.pdbx_seq_one_letter_code
_entity_poly.pdbx_strand_id
1 'polypeptide(L)'
;MKITRRQLRRIVKEAIETTRPPRIFVLVGPPSVGKSTWIKNTFRDTIPYVINRDDIVEQVASTYGWTYDDMFVTPPEDATIGESDEKYGEVQVSPSWMTWAQSVFSLVMKANGAVQKAFNQRVSGAVPSGLDVIVDMTNMNAAARARALNAIEGRQDDYEKIAVDFKFEGAEDVIMRVAQKRAEAAARMGKSKTIPPAAMQRMMGAYEAPSLDEGFDSIVEMDNREILRDLADQD
;
A
#
# COMPACT_ATOMS: atom_id res chain seq x y z
N MET A 1 -29.67 19.86 -33.49
CA MET A 1 -28.30 19.60 -33.01
C MET A 1 -27.92 18.18 -33.45
N LYS A 2 -26.85 17.98 -34.22
CA LYS A 2 -26.45 16.63 -34.68
C LYS A 2 -25.34 16.15 -33.77
N ILE A 3 -25.56 15.04 -33.09
CA ILE A 3 -24.57 14.40 -32.24
C ILE A 3 -23.73 13.45 -33.10
N THR A 4 -22.40 13.55 -33.01
CA THR A 4 -21.49 12.66 -33.73
C THR A 4 -21.47 11.26 -33.07
N ARG A 5 -21.12 10.21 -33.82
CA ARG A 5 -20.94 8.85 -33.26
C ARG A 5 -19.96 8.81 -32.06
N ARG A 6 -18.92 9.66 -32.08
CA ARG A 6 -17.95 9.76 -31.01
C ARG A 6 -18.56 10.39 -29.74
N GLN A 7 -19.37 11.44 -29.91
CA GLN A 7 -20.10 12.07 -28.79
C GLN A 7 -21.15 11.15 -28.21
N LEU A 8 -21.89 10.40 -29.07
CA LEU A 8 -22.87 9.42 -28.61
C LEU A 8 -22.20 8.28 -27.80
N ARG A 9 -21.07 7.75 -28.30
CA ARG A 9 -20.31 6.71 -27.56
C ARG A 9 -19.82 7.22 -26.21
N ARG A 10 -19.38 8.47 -26.14
CA ARG A 10 -18.95 9.09 -24.88
C ARG A 10 -20.13 9.25 -23.91
N ILE A 11 -21.28 9.76 -24.38
CA ILE A 11 -22.48 9.92 -23.56
C ILE A 11 -22.99 8.54 -23.06
N VAL A 12 -23.01 7.53 -23.93
CA VAL A 12 -23.42 6.17 -23.55
C VAL A 12 -22.43 5.58 -22.55
N LYS A 13 -21.11 5.76 -22.73
CA LYS A 13 -20.11 5.31 -21.78
C LYS A 13 -20.27 6.01 -20.42
N GLU A 14 -20.42 7.33 -20.42
CA GLU A 14 -20.68 8.12 -19.21
C GLU A 14 -21.98 7.70 -18.51
N ALA A 15 -23.05 7.44 -19.26
CA ALA A 15 -24.33 6.97 -18.71
C ALA A 15 -24.23 5.55 -18.13
N ILE A 16 -23.48 4.65 -18.75
CA ILE A 16 -23.24 3.30 -18.23
C ILE A 16 -22.35 3.37 -16.97
N GLU A 17 -21.32 4.22 -16.97
CA GLU A 17 -20.46 4.42 -15.80
C GLU A 17 -21.21 5.03 -14.61
N THR A 18 -22.21 5.88 -14.85
CA THR A 18 -23.04 6.46 -13.78
C THR A 18 -24.12 5.51 -13.24
N THR A 19 -24.42 4.40 -13.93
CA THR A 19 -25.43 3.41 -13.49
C THR A 19 -24.83 2.21 -12.77
N ARG A 20 -23.51 2.00 -12.83
CA ARG A 20 -22.84 0.94 -12.07
C ARG A 20 -22.49 1.41 -10.65
N PRO A 21 -22.47 0.52 -9.66
CA PRO A 21 -21.94 0.88 -8.36
C PRO A 21 -20.47 1.28 -8.46
N PRO A 22 -20.00 2.22 -7.65
CA PRO A 22 -18.60 2.55 -7.55
C PRO A 22 -17.81 1.30 -7.08
N ARG A 23 -16.54 1.21 -7.48
CA ARG A 23 -15.69 0.07 -7.15
C ARG A 23 -14.62 0.46 -6.14
N ILE A 24 -14.29 -0.47 -5.25
CA ILE A 24 -13.09 -0.40 -4.45
C ILE A 24 -12.10 -1.46 -4.91
N PHE A 25 -10.93 -1.02 -5.35
CA PHE A 25 -9.82 -1.89 -5.75
C PHE A 25 -8.81 -1.98 -4.63
N VAL A 26 -8.62 -3.15 -4.08
CA VAL A 26 -7.57 -3.45 -3.10
C VAL A 26 -6.41 -4.09 -3.84
N LEU A 27 -5.31 -3.34 -4.00
CA LEU A 27 -4.13 -3.84 -4.71
C LEU A 27 -3.31 -4.74 -3.78
N VAL A 28 -3.00 -5.95 -4.24
CA VAL A 28 -2.26 -6.97 -3.50
C VAL A 28 -0.94 -7.24 -4.21
N GLY A 29 0.17 -7.08 -3.50
CA GLY A 29 1.50 -7.35 -4.05
C GLY A 29 2.60 -6.49 -3.44
N PRO A 30 3.86 -6.92 -3.54
CA PRO A 30 5.00 -6.23 -2.95
C PRO A 30 5.24 -4.86 -3.62
N PRO A 31 6.09 -4.01 -3.02
CA PRO A 31 6.59 -2.82 -3.71
C PRO A 31 7.25 -3.20 -5.03
N SER A 32 7.20 -2.32 -6.00
CA SER A 32 7.81 -2.47 -7.34
C SER A 32 7.21 -3.55 -8.25
N VAL A 33 6.12 -4.24 -7.87
CA VAL A 33 5.44 -5.26 -8.71
C VAL A 33 4.63 -4.67 -9.88
N GLY A 34 4.53 -3.36 -10.00
CA GLY A 34 3.82 -2.72 -11.12
C GLY A 34 2.44 -2.12 -10.78
N LYS A 35 2.04 -2.04 -9.51
CA LYS A 35 0.75 -1.48 -9.06
C LYS A 35 0.48 -0.10 -9.65
N SER A 36 1.39 0.85 -9.50
CA SER A 36 1.23 2.22 -10.00
C SER A 36 1.13 2.29 -11.54
N THR A 37 1.81 1.38 -12.25
CA THR A 37 1.69 1.24 -13.70
C THR A 37 0.30 0.76 -14.09
N TRP A 38 -0.23 -0.21 -13.37
CA TRP A 38 -1.59 -0.70 -13.56
C TRP A 38 -2.63 0.41 -13.34
N ILE A 39 -2.54 1.17 -12.24
CA ILE A 39 -3.42 2.32 -11.97
C ILE A 39 -3.42 3.28 -13.16
N LYS A 40 -2.23 3.68 -13.60
CA LYS A 40 -2.05 4.63 -14.70
C LYS A 40 -2.63 4.14 -16.03
N ASN A 41 -2.52 2.84 -16.28
CA ASN A 41 -3.02 2.25 -17.52
C ASN A 41 -4.53 2.01 -17.49
N THR A 42 -5.06 1.58 -16.36
CA THR A 42 -6.49 1.25 -16.19
C THR A 42 -7.36 2.51 -16.14
N PHE A 43 -6.87 3.57 -15.52
CA PHE A 43 -7.62 4.81 -15.29
C PHE A 43 -7.14 5.98 -16.15
N ARG A 44 -6.76 5.71 -17.41
CA ARG A 44 -6.27 6.77 -18.34
C ARG A 44 -7.27 7.88 -18.57
N ASP A 45 -8.56 7.55 -18.63
CA ASP A 45 -9.65 8.45 -19.01
C ASP A 45 -10.54 8.84 -17.82
N THR A 46 -10.22 8.37 -16.61
CA THR A 46 -10.98 8.62 -15.38
C THR A 46 -10.04 8.95 -14.24
N ILE A 47 -10.54 9.65 -13.22
CA ILE A 47 -9.75 10.01 -12.05
C ILE A 47 -10.30 9.21 -10.87
N PRO A 48 -9.66 8.09 -10.47
CA PRO A 48 -10.03 7.35 -9.29
C PRO A 48 -9.56 8.09 -8.04
N TYR A 49 -10.17 7.79 -6.91
CA TYR A 49 -9.67 8.24 -5.62
C TYR A 49 -8.61 7.26 -5.10
N VAL A 50 -7.34 7.65 -5.17
CA VAL A 50 -6.24 6.78 -4.76
C VAL A 50 -5.87 7.03 -3.29
N ILE A 51 -5.88 5.96 -2.50
CA ILE A 51 -5.43 5.95 -1.10
C ILE A 51 -4.09 5.22 -1.07
N ASN A 52 -3.02 5.99 -1.01
CA ASN A 52 -1.66 5.47 -0.91
C ASN A 52 -1.15 5.70 0.52
N ARG A 53 -0.69 4.64 1.18
CA ARG A 53 -0.20 4.75 2.57
C ARG A 53 1.08 5.56 2.65
N ASP A 54 1.97 5.44 1.67
CA ASP A 54 3.24 6.15 1.69
C ASP A 54 3.04 7.66 1.63
N ASP A 55 2.09 8.14 0.82
CA ASP A 55 1.73 9.55 0.77
C ASP A 55 1.16 10.05 2.10
N ILE A 56 0.39 9.20 2.80
CA ILE A 56 -0.14 9.51 4.13
C ILE A 56 1.00 9.58 5.16
N VAL A 57 1.95 8.64 5.10
CA VAL A 57 3.13 8.65 5.97
C VAL A 57 3.94 9.92 5.75
N GLU A 58 4.22 10.30 4.51
CA GLU A 58 4.93 11.55 4.18
C GLU A 58 4.21 12.79 4.72
N GLN A 59 2.89 12.85 4.51
CA GLN A 59 2.08 13.95 4.99
C GLN A 59 2.11 14.05 6.52
N VAL A 60 1.95 12.93 7.22
CA VAL A 60 2.01 12.90 8.68
C VAL A 60 3.41 13.23 9.18
N ALA A 61 4.47 12.65 8.60
CA ALA A 61 5.85 12.94 8.95
C ALA A 61 6.12 14.45 8.85
N SER A 62 5.70 15.09 7.77
CA SER A 62 5.89 16.53 7.57
C SER A 62 5.25 17.39 8.66
N THR A 63 4.12 16.94 9.27
CA THR A 63 3.49 17.66 10.39
C THR A 63 4.32 17.66 11.67
N TYR A 64 5.27 16.71 11.79
CA TYR A 64 6.22 16.60 12.88
C TYR A 64 7.59 17.19 12.53
N GLY A 65 7.77 17.73 11.32
CA GLY A 65 9.07 18.17 10.81
C GLY A 65 10.02 17.00 10.48
N TRP A 66 9.49 15.83 10.23
CA TRP A 66 10.20 14.58 9.95
C TRP A 66 10.21 14.26 8.46
N THR A 67 11.16 13.42 8.05
CA THR A 67 11.18 12.77 6.75
C THR A 67 10.37 11.45 6.78
N TYR A 68 10.13 10.86 5.60
CA TYR A 68 9.53 9.54 5.50
C TYR A 68 10.32 8.48 6.29
N ASP A 69 11.66 8.51 6.19
CA ASP A 69 12.53 7.52 6.83
C ASP A 69 12.52 7.64 8.36
N ASP A 70 12.34 8.84 8.91
CA ASP A 70 12.23 9.05 10.35
C ASP A 70 11.02 8.33 10.97
N MET A 71 10.00 8.00 10.14
CA MET A 71 8.84 7.23 10.58
C MET A 71 9.13 5.74 10.79
N PHE A 72 10.27 5.26 10.30
CA PHE A 72 10.70 3.85 10.36
C PHE A 72 11.97 3.69 11.17
N VAL A 73 12.09 4.46 12.25
CA VAL A 73 13.26 4.40 13.16
C VAL A 73 13.40 2.99 13.71
N THR A 74 14.54 2.39 13.44
CA THR A 74 14.95 1.12 14.02
C THR A 74 15.75 1.35 15.30
N PRO A 75 15.65 0.44 16.29
CA PRO A 75 16.54 0.55 17.45
C PRO A 75 18.01 0.45 17.02
N PRO A 76 18.96 1.04 17.77
CA PRO A 76 20.38 0.88 17.54
C PRO A 76 20.79 -0.60 17.46
N GLU A 77 21.89 -0.90 16.75
CA GLU A 77 22.35 -2.29 16.57
C GLU A 77 22.69 -2.99 17.89
N ASP A 78 23.13 -2.22 18.90
CA ASP A 78 23.42 -2.70 20.25
C ASP A 78 22.17 -2.76 21.15
N ALA A 79 21.01 -2.33 20.63
CA ALA A 79 19.76 -2.42 21.36
C ALA A 79 19.20 -3.83 21.29
N THR A 80 19.36 -4.57 22.37
CA THR A 80 18.89 -5.95 22.47
C THR A 80 17.71 -6.07 23.42
N ILE A 81 16.79 -6.98 23.07
CA ILE A 81 15.72 -7.45 23.95
C ILE A 81 16.11 -8.89 24.30
N GLY A 82 16.38 -9.14 25.59
CA GLY A 82 16.64 -10.49 26.09
C GLY A 82 15.39 -11.35 26.07
N GLU A 83 15.57 -12.65 26.33
CA GLU A 83 14.45 -13.57 26.51
C GLU A 83 13.63 -13.17 27.74
N SER A 84 12.29 -13.33 27.68
CA SER A 84 11.44 -13.11 28.82
C SER A 84 11.69 -14.17 29.88
N ASP A 85 11.81 -13.78 31.14
CA ASP A 85 11.78 -14.72 32.25
C ASP A 85 10.38 -15.34 32.29
N GLU A 86 10.29 -16.65 32.00
CA GLU A 86 9.02 -17.38 31.98
C GLU A 86 8.30 -17.33 33.35
N LYS A 87 9.02 -17.06 34.43
CA LYS A 87 8.48 -17.04 35.78
C LYS A 87 7.88 -15.71 36.21
N TYR A 88 8.40 -14.57 35.68
CA TYR A 88 8.01 -13.24 36.12
C TYR A 88 7.52 -12.35 34.97
N GLY A 89 7.62 -12.81 33.74
CA GLY A 89 7.24 -12.03 32.56
C GLY A 89 8.10 -10.77 32.32
N GLU A 90 9.22 -10.64 33.03
CA GLU A 90 10.16 -9.54 32.86
C GLU A 90 11.06 -9.79 31.67
N VAL A 91 11.11 -8.80 30.76
CA VAL A 91 12.00 -8.82 29.59
C VAL A 91 13.21 -7.95 29.92
N GLN A 92 14.40 -8.57 29.91
CA GLN A 92 15.64 -7.80 30.02
C GLN A 92 15.91 -7.06 28.72
N VAL A 93 16.11 -5.76 28.81
CA VAL A 93 16.44 -4.90 27.67
C VAL A 93 17.77 -4.18 27.90
N SER A 94 18.51 -3.97 26.83
CA SER A 94 19.76 -3.21 26.91
C SER A 94 19.51 -1.73 27.27
N PRO A 95 20.47 -1.03 27.90
CA PRO A 95 20.38 0.41 28.14
C PRO A 95 20.14 1.22 26.86
N SER A 96 20.74 0.83 25.74
CA SER A 96 20.53 1.45 24.43
C SER A 96 19.09 1.31 23.95
N TRP A 97 18.48 0.14 24.13
CA TRP A 97 17.07 -0.09 23.83
C TRP A 97 16.16 0.78 24.71
N MET A 98 16.42 0.86 26.01
CA MET A 98 15.65 1.69 26.93
C MET A 98 15.71 3.17 26.54
N THR A 99 16.90 3.68 26.21
CA THR A 99 17.10 5.06 25.78
C THR A 99 16.34 5.33 24.47
N TRP A 100 16.46 4.43 23.52
CA TRP A 100 15.72 4.52 22.25
C TRP A 100 14.21 4.50 22.47
N ALA A 101 13.71 3.55 23.25
CA ALA A 101 12.28 3.40 23.55
C ALA A 101 11.71 4.66 24.24
N GLN A 102 12.42 5.23 25.18
CA GLN A 102 11.99 6.43 25.91
C GLN A 102 12.00 7.69 25.04
N SER A 103 13.00 7.86 24.19
CA SER A 103 13.21 9.09 23.43
C SER A 103 12.51 9.07 22.05
N VAL A 104 12.38 7.93 21.41
CA VAL A 104 11.94 7.84 20.01
C VAL A 104 10.67 7.01 19.86
N PHE A 105 10.60 5.85 20.51
CA PHE A 105 9.49 4.90 20.31
C PHE A 105 8.11 5.51 20.56
N SER A 106 7.95 6.29 21.62
CA SER A 106 6.67 6.92 21.97
C SER A 106 6.22 7.94 20.90
N LEU A 107 7.16 8.68 20.30
CA LEU A 107 6.89 9.62 19.23
C LEU A 107 6.50 8.90 17.95
N VAL A 108 7.25 7.85 17.58
CA VAL A 108 6.94 7.03 16.41
C VAL A 108 5.58 6.35 16.55
N MET A 109 5.24 5.83 17.73
CA MET A 109 3.93 5.23 17.98
C MET A 109 2.79 6.24 17.85
N LYS A 110 3.00 7.47 18.38
CA LYS A 110 2.03 8.57 18.24
C LYS A 110 1.84 8.96 16.77
N ALA A 111 2.92 9.07 16.01
CA ALA A 111 2.88 9.38 14.59
C ALA A 111 2.20 8.25 13.78
N ASN A 112 2.48 6.98 14.09
CA ASN A 112 1.79 5.83 13.48
C ASN A 112 0.28 5.82 13.77
N GLY A 113 -0.13 6.22 14.98
CA GLY A 113 -1.55 6.43 15.30
C GLY A 113 -2.18 7.52 14.43
N ALA A 114 -1.46 8.62 14.18
CA ALA A 114 -1.89 9.67 13.27
C ALA A 114 -1.99 9.19 11.81
N VAL A 115 -1.06 8.34 11.34
CA VAL A 115 -1.13 7.71 10.01
C VAL A 115 -2.38 6.85 9.88
N GLN A 116 -2.69 6.01 10.87
CA GLN A 116 -3.89 5.18 10.83
C GLN A 116 -5.18 6.02 10.82
N LYS A 117 -5.21 7.07 11.64
CA LYS A 117 -6.34 8.01 11.66
C LYS A 117 -6.51 8.70 10.31
N ALA A 118 -5.43 9.20 9.70
CA ALA A 118 -5.46 9.85 8.40
C ALA A 118 -5.88 8.87 7.29
N PHE A 119 -5.43 7.61 7.35
CA PHE A 119 -5.87 6.56 6.45
C PHE A 119 -7.39 6.35 6.53
N ASN A 120 -7.92 6.14 7.72
CA ASN A 120 -9.36 5.95 7.92
C ASN A 120 -10.17 7.15 7.45
N GLN A 121 -9.69 8.37 7.69
CA GLN A 121 -10.33 9.60 7.20
C GLN A 121 -10.34 9.68 5.68
N ARG A 122 -9.26 9.30 5.00
CA ARG A 122 -9.21 9.29 3.53
C ARG A 122 -10.17 8.26 2.95
N VAL A 123 -10.24 7.06 3.52
CA VAL A 123 -11.19 6.04 3.06
C VAL A 123 -12.63 6.51 3.29
N SER A 124 -12.96 7.00 4.48
CA SER A 124 -14.29 7.54 4.79
C SER A 124 -14.66 8.73 3.90
N GLY A 125 -13.70 9.56 3.51
CA GLY A 125 -13.89 10.69 2.61
C GLY A 125 -14.06 10.30 1.14
N ALA A 126 -13.54 9.15 0.73
CA ALA A 126 -13.68 8.63 -0.63
C ALA A 126 -15.10 8.14 -0.93
N VAL A 127 -15.74 7.56 0.06
CA VAL A 127 -17.07 6.93 -0.04
C VAL A 127 -18.16 7.89 -0.52
N PRO A 128 -18.28 9.15 -0.05
CA PRO A 128 -19.31 10.09 -0.53
C PRO A 128 -19.11 10.56 -1.96
N SER A 129 -17.92 10.38 -2.54
CA SER A 129 -17.59 10.93 -3.86
C SER A 129 -18.26 10.19 -5.02
N GLY A 130 -18.73 8.95 -4.82
CA GLY A 130 -19.22 8.07 -5.89
C GLY A 130 -18.16 7.67 -6.91
N LEU A 131 -16.88 7.96 -6.63
CA LEU A 131 -15.76 7.59 -7.49
C LEU A 131 -15.28 6.18 -7.20
N ASP A 132 -14.63 5.57 -8.18
CA ASP A 132 -13.84 4.36 -7.95
C ASP A 132 -12.71 4.69 -6.96
N VAL A 133 -12.51 3.82 -5.97
CA VAL A 133 -11.50 3.95 -4.92
C VAL A 133 -10.40 2.92 -5.13
N ILE A 134 -9.15 3.32 -5.03
CA ILE A 134 -7.99 2.41 -5.10
C ILE A 134 -7.25 2.47 -3.77
N VAL A 135 -7.12 1.33 -3.11
CA VAL A 135 -6.26 1.17 -1.92
C VAL A 135 -4.90 0.65 -2.39
N ASP A 136 -3.98 1.58 -2.68
CA ASP A 136 -2.62 1.30 -3.13
C ASP A 136 -1.70 1.08 -1.94
N MET A 137 -1.74 -0.15 -1.43
CA MET A 137 -0.87 -0.66 -0.38
C MET A 137 -0.35 -2.04 -0.79
N THR A 138 0.50 -2.66 0.03
CA THR A 138 0.99 -4.02 -0.25
C THR A 138 -0.07 -5.09 -0.02
N ASN A 139 -0.92 -4.95 1.01
CA ASN A 139 -2.05 -5.81 1.34
C ASN A 139 -1.75 -7.32 1.24
N MET A 140 -0.54 -7.73 1.69
CA MET A 140 0.04 -9.05 1.44
C MET A 140 -0.69 -10.20 2.15
N ASN A 141 -1.49 -9.94 3.17
CA ASN A 141 -2.23 -10.96 3.90
C ASN A 141 -3.69 -10.56 4.14
N ALA A 142 -4.52 -11.54 4.51
CA ALA A 142 -5.95 -11.34 4.75
C ALA A 142 -6.23 -10.26 5.79
N ALA A 143 -5.45 -10.18 6.88
CA ALA A 143 -5.62 -9.18 7.92
C ALA A 143 -5.37 -7.74 7.41
N ALA A 144 -4.43 -7.56 6.48
CA ALA A 144 -4.18 -6.26 5.85
C ALA A 144 -5.33 -5.87 4.92
N ARG A 145 -5.84 -6.81 4.13
CA ARG A 145 -6.97 -6.61 3.22
C ARG A 145 -8.27 -6.34 3.97
N ALA A 146 -8.54 -7.06 5.07
CA ALA A 146 -9.68 -6.80 5.94
C ALA A 146 -9.68 -5.37 6.48
N ARG A 147 -8.51 -4.83 6.89
CA ARG A 147 -8.41 -3.43 7.32
C ARG A 147 -8.76 -2.44 6.22
N ALA A 148 -8.40 -2.74 4.97
CA ALA A 148 -8.76 -1.90 3.82
C ALA A 148 -10.27 -1.92 3.57
N LEU A 149 -10.90 -3.08 3.65
CA LEU A 149 -12.35 -3.24 3.47
C LEU A 149 -13.15 -2.68 4.67
N ASN A 150 -12.69 -2.90 5.90
CA ASN A 150 -13.35 -2.38 7.11
C ASN A 150 -13.35 -0.84 7.18
N ALA A 151 -12.44 -0.18 6.48
CA ALA A 151 -12.45 1.27 6.43
C ALA A 151 -13.66 1.85 5.69
N ILE A 152 -14.36 1.04 4.86
CA ILE A 152 -15.66 1.38 4.26
C ILE A 152 -16.84 0.75 4.99
N GLU A 153 -16.64 0.28 6.23
CA GLU A 153 -17.66 -0.37 7.05
C GLU A 153 -18.94 0.48 7.15
N GLY A 154 -20.10 -0.19 7.01
CA GLY A 154 -21.40 0.45 6.95
C GLY A 154 -21.85 0.91 5.56
N ARG A 155 -20.97 0.82 4.53
CA ARG A 155 -21.28 1.11 3.12
C ARG A 155 -20.72 0.07 2.16
N GLN A 156 -20.45 -1.12 2.66
CA GLN A 156 -19.87 -2.21 1.86
C GLN A 156 -20.76 -2.61 0.69
N ASP A 157 -22.07 -2.53 0.85
CA ASP A 157 -23.05 -2.88 -0.19
C ASP A 157 -23.16 -1.82 -1.29
N ASP A 158 -22.64 -0.62 -1.06
CA ASP A 158 -22.63 0.47 -2.05
C ASP A 158 -21.49 0.31 -3.08
N TYR A 159 -20.52 -0.58 -2.82
CA TYR A 159 -19.31 -0.76 -3.63
C TYR A 159 -19.15 -2.18 -4.13
N GLU A 160 -18.75 -2.32 -5.39
CA GLU A 160 -18.15 -3.56 -5.88
C GLU A 160 -16.72 -3.66 -5.38
N LYS A 161 -16.39 -4.70 -4.60
CA LYS A 161 -15.09 -4.94 -3.94
C LYS A 161 -14.24 -5.86 -4.78
N ILE A 162 -13.13 -5.36 -5.27
CA ILE A 162 -12.24 -6.06 -6.21
C ILE A 162 -10.84 -6.16 -5.61
N ALA A 163 -10.33 -7.38 -5.44
CA ALA A 163 -8.90 -7.58 -5.20
C ALA A 163 -8.16 -7.61 -6.54
N VAL A 164 -7.06 -6.87 -6.65
CA VAL A 164 -6.15 -6.93 -7.80
C VAL A 164 -4.86 -7.57 -7.33
N ASP A 165 -4.68 -8.83 -7.66
CA ASP A 165 -3.57 -9.67 -7.21
C ASP A 165 -2.44 -9.69 -8.22
N PHE A 166 -1.32 -9.07 -7.88
CA PHE A 166 -0.13 -9.00 -8.72
C PHE A 166 0.76 -10.20 -8.45
N LYS A 167 0.71 -11.18 -9.36
CA LYS A 167 1.53 -12.39 -9.26
C LYS A 167 3.02 -12.07 -9.32
N PHE A 168 3.77 -12.62 -8.38
CA PHE A 168 5.20 -12.37 -8.26
C PHE A 168 6.02 -13.62 -7.90
N GLU A 169 5.36 -14.72 -7.57
CA GLU A 169 6.03 -15.96 -7.20
C GLU A 169 6.97 -16.43 -8.33
N GLY A 170 8.22 -16.69 -7.98
CA GLY A 170 9.29 -17.01 -8.93
C GLY A 170 9.90 -15.79 -9.63
N ALA A 171 9.56 -14.56 -9.21
CA ALA A 171 10.16 -13.31 -9.67
C ALA A 171 10.67 -12.42 -8.51
N GLU A 172 10.85 -12.98 -7.32
CA GLU A 172 11.23 -12.25 -6.11
C GLU A 172 12.57 -11.51 -6.30
N ASP A 173 13.58 -12.19 -6.87
CA ASP A 173 14.89 -11.59 -7.14
C ASP A 173 14.79 -10.45 -8.16
N VAL A 174 13.90 -10.58 -9.14
CA VAL A 174 13.66 -9.53 -10.14
C VAL A 174 13.05 -8.30 -9.48
N ILE A 175 12.06 -8.49 -8.62
CA ILE A 175 11.41 -7.41 -7.86
C ILE A 175 12.43 -6.70 -6.97
N MET A 176 13.30 -7.45 -6.31
CA MET A 176 14.38 -6.90 -5.48
C MET A 176 15.31 -6.02 -6.31
N ARG A 177 15.75 -6.46 -7.49
CA ARG A 177 16.60 -5.66 -8.40
C ARG A 177 15.88 -4.40 -8.88
N VAL A 178 14.62 -4.50 -9.28
CA VAL A 178 13.82 -3.33 -9.69
C VAL A 178 13.63 -2.34 -8.53
N ALA A 179 13.40 -2.83 -7.32
CA ALA A 179 13.29 -1.99 -6.13
C ALA A 179 14.59 -1.23 -5.85
N GLN A 180 15.73 -1.92 -5.95
CA GLN A 180 17.06 -1.32 -5.79
C GLN A 180 17.32 -0.23 -6.83
N LYS A 181 17.12 -0.51 -8.12
CA LYS A 181 17.28 0.49 -9.20
C LYS A 181 16.42 1.74 -8.95
N ARG A 182 15.18 1.57 -8.48
CA ARG A 182 14.28 2.68 -8.14
C ARG A 182 14.78 3.48 -6.94
N ALA A 183 15.28 2.81 -5.90
CA ALA A 183 15.86 3.48 -4.74
C ALA A 183 17.09 4.31 -5.13
N GLU A 184 17.98 3.77 -5.96
CA GLU A 184 19.15 4.49 -6.49
C GLU A 184 18.75 5.71 -7.34
N ALA A 185 17.74 5.55 -8.20
CA ALA A 185 17.20 6.68 -8.99
C ALA A 185 16.58 7.75 -8.09
N ALA A 186 15.84 7.37 -7.05
CA ALA A 186 15.26 8.29 -6.08
C ALA A 186 16.34 9.04 -5.29
N ALA A 187 17.40 8.33 -4.85
CA ALA A 187 18.53 8.92 -4.13
C ALA A 187 19.25 9.98 -4.97
N ARG A 188 19.42 9.76 -6.28
CA ARG A 188 19.99 10.77 -7.22
C ARG A 188 19.15 12.05 -7.29
N MET A 189 17.84 11.95 -6.99
CA MET A 189 16.91 13.10 -6.94
C MET A 189 16.75 13.68 -5.52
N GLY A 190 17.60 13.24 -4.57
CA GLY A 190 17.52 13.68 -3.17
C GLY A 190 16.30 13.16 -2.40
N LYS A 191 15.67 12.09 -2.89
CA LYS A 191 14.55 11.42 -2.22
C LYS A 191 15.05 10.14 -1.58
N SER A 192 14.78 9.95 -0.30
CA SER A 192 15.05 8.71 0.41
C SER A 192 13.75 7.94 0.60
N LYS A 193 13.62 6.81 -0.10
CA LYS A 193 12.55 5.82 0.08
C LYS A 193 13.16 4.43 -0.16
N THR A 194 14.02 4.01 0.75
CA THR A 194 14.66 2.70 0.63
C THR A 194 13.98 1.70 1.53
N ILE A 195 13.42 0.65 0.94
CA ILE A 195 12.90 -0.47 1.72
C ILE A 195 14.06 -1.47 1.89
N PRO A 196 14.47 -1.78 3.14
CA PRO A 196 15.54 -2.74 3.38
C PRO A 196 15.22 -4.11 2.75
N PRO A 197 16.20 -4.80 2.14
CA PRO A 197 16.00 -6.11 1.52
C PRO A 197 15.33 -7.13 2.44
N ALA A 198 15.74 -7.20 3.70
CA ALA A 198 15.11 -8.08 4.68
C ALA A 198 13.63 -7.76 4.95
N ALA A 199 13.23 -6.48 4.87
CA ALA A 199 11.84 -6.09 4.99
C ALA A 199 11.03 -6.51 3.75
N MET A 200 11.61 -6.37 2.54
CA MET A 200 11.01 -6.85 1.30
C MET A 200 10.78 -8.37 1.34
N GLN A 201 11.80 -9.13 1.74
CA GLN A 201 11.70 -10.60 1.86
C GLN A 201 10.61 -11.00 2.86
N ARG A 202 10.55 -10.36 4.03
CA ARG A 202 9.49 -10.61 5.01
C ARG A 202 8.11 -10.29 4.46
N MET A 203 7.96 -9.20 3.71
CA MET A 203 6.68 -8.86 3.07
C MET A 203 6.28 -9.92 2.04
N MET A 204 7.18 -10.34 1.18
CA MET A 204 6.91 -11.39 0.19
C MET A 204 6.60 -12.73 0.85
N GLY A 205 7.34 -13.10 1.91
CA GLY A 205 7.08 -14.32 2.68
C GLY A 205 5.77 -14.31 3.49
N ALA A 206 5.17 -13.15 3.71
CA ALA A 206 3.87 -13.00 4.38
C ALA A 206 2.69 -12.97 3.39
N TYR A 207 2.93 -13.29 2.11
CA TYR A 207 1.90 -13.28 1.10
C TYR A 207 0.90 -14.42 1.29
N GLU A 208 -0.36 -14.06 1.28
CA GLU A 208 -1.52 -14.95 1.22
C GLU A 208 -2.37 -14.52 0.04
N ALA A 209 -2.64 -15.44 -0.88
CA ALA A 209 -3.49 -15.16 -2.04
C ALA A 209 -4.87 -14.65 -1.57
N PRO A 210 -5.43 -13.60 -2.19
CA PRO A 210 -6.77 -13.14 -1.85
C PRO A 210 -7.82 -14.20 -2.15
N SER A 211 -8.88 -14.25 -1.34
CA SER A 211 -10.01 -15.17 -1.48
C SER A 211 -11.32 -14.39 -1.49
N LEU A 212 -12.33 -14.92 -2.20
CA LEU A 212 -13.69 -14.37 -2.18
C LEU A 212 -14.31 -14.44 -0.77
N ASP A 213 -13.88 -15.40 0.06
CA ASP A 213 -14.33 -15.54 1.45
C ASP A 213 -13.92 -14.35 2.34
N GLU A 214 -13.00 -13.52 1.88
CA GLU A 214 -12.62 -12.27 2.55
C GLU A 214 -13.65 -11.14 2.33
N GLY A 215 -14.67 -11.37 1.51
CA GLY A 215 -15.74 -10.42 1.18
C GLY A 215 -15.49 -9.63 -0.10
N PHE A 216 -14.58 -10.06 -0.97
CA PHE A 216 -14.44 -9.54 -2.33
C PHE A 216 -15.55 -10.10 -3.24
N ASP A 217 -16.05 -9.25 -4.14
CA ASP A 217 -17.00 -9.65 -5.18
C ASP A 217 -16.27 -10.28 -6.38
N SER A 218 -15.00 -9.89 -6.61
CA SER A 218 -14.15 -10.48 -7.64
C SER A 218 -12.66 -10.33 -7.34
N ILE A 219 -11.86 -11.19 -7.97
CA ILE A 219 -10.40 -11.18 -7.91
C ILE A 219 -9.86 -11.09 -9.34
N VAL A 220 -9.04 -10.09 -9.60
CA VAL A 220 -8.35 -9.89 -10.87
C VAL A 220 -6.88 -10.25 -10.68
N GLU A 221 -6.41 -11.28 -11.38
CA GLU A 221 -5.00 -11.66 -11.36
C GLU A 221 -4.22 -10.90 -12.43
N MET A 222 -3.09 -10.32 -12.03
CA MET A 222 -2.19 -9.56 -12.89
C MET A 222 -0.82 -10.23 -12.92
N ASP A 223 -0.48 -10.84 -14.05
CA ASP A 223 0.84 -11.44 -14.25
C ASP A 223 1.79 -10.44 -14.94
N ASN A 224 2.62 -9.79 -14.15
CA ASN A 224 3.61 -8.83 -14.62
C ASN A 224 5.04 -9.39 -14.64
N ARG A 225 5.23 -10.69 -14.43
CA ARG A 225 6.57 -11.29 -14.25
C ARG A 225 7.47 -11.11 -15.48
N GLU A 226 6.90 -11.15 -16.67
CA GLU A 226 7.65 -10.92 -17.92
C GLU A 226 8.09 -9.46 -18.02
N ILE A 227 7.19 -8.50 -17.80
CA ILE A 227 7.48 -7.07 -17.80
C ILE A 227 8.54 -6.71 -16.74
N LEU A 228 8.47 -7.35 -15.58
CA LEU A 228 9.45 -7.12 -14.51
C LEU A 228 10.86 -7.58 -14.90
N ARG A 229 10.99 -8.71 -15.62
CA ARG A 229 12.27 -9.19 -16.14
C ARG A 229 12.86 -8.18 -17.13
N ASP A 230 12.08 -7.70 -18.08
CA ASP A 230 12.51 -6.68 -19.03
C ASP A 230 13.00 -5.40 -18.33
N LEU A 231 12.30 -4.95 -17.28
CA LEU A 231 12.70 -3.78 -16.48
C LEU A 231 13.98 -4.03 -15.65
N ALA A 232 14.20 -5.25 -15.21
CA ALA A 232 15.40 -5.59 -14.45
C ALA A 232 16.65 -5.67 -15.34
N ASP A 233 16.49 -5.98 -16.62
CA ASP A 233 17.57 -6.18 -17.58
C ASP A 233 17.91 -4.88 -18.37
N GLN A 234 17.10 -3.82 -18.22
CA GLN A 234 17.42 -2.48 -18.76
C GLN A 234 18.50 -1.83 -17.88
N ASP A 235 19.70 -1.61 -18.45
CA ASP A 235 20.82 -0.89 -17.83
C ASP A 235 20.63 0.64 -17.79
#